data_cddde116405075162a9446746d4ca841
#
_entry.id   cddde116405075162a9446746d4ca841
#
_cell.length_a   1.000
_cell.length_b   1.000
_cell.length_c   1.000
_cell.angle_alpha   90.00
_cell.angle_beta   90.00
_cell.angle_gamma   90.00
#
_symmetry.space_group_name_H-M   'P 1'
#
loop_
_entity.id
_entity.type
_entity.pdbx_description
1 polymer ?
#
loop_
_entity_poly.entity_id
_entity_poly.type
_entity_poly.pdbx_seq_one_letter_code
_entity_poly.pdbx_strand_id
1 'polypeptide(L)'
;LDPDTFSELGAGVNTTGTRIDGRASDAPCDGAVVGTGKVDGRKVAVYASDFTVLGGSLGCQHGMKFIKLIEMAAAWGIPMVWLLDSSGGRLGYQDVPSAGIDWWFALESRYSGLIPQINVLMGPCIAGQAYCPTLCDFLLMSRETAHLWLGGPRMTQAATSETIGDNVGGADYHMEYSGTCDVVGQNDRDTIAKTRTLLSFLPSNCRTKPPYTEPTDDVYRDVSAIAQVVPDNYDQPYDMHAVIQLLVDDQNFFEIKPGYAAQLITGFARFNGEVVGLVASNPGVAGSATEIDACDKYYRFLQVLDAYNIPLVTLVDTP
;
A
#
# COMPACT_ATOMS: atom_id res chain seq x y z
N LEU A 1 15.91 -0.65 0.23
CA LEU A 1 16.66 0.37 -0.46
C LEU A 1 17.88 -0.22 -1.16
N ASP A 2 18.38 0.50 -2.15
CA ASP A 2 19.65 0.15 -2.80
C ASP A 2 20.79 0.33 -1.79
N PRO A 3 21.86 -0.49 -1.85
CA PRO A 3 22.98 -0.40 -0.92
C PRO A 3 23.58 1.01 -0.84
N ASP A 4 23.96 1.42 0.36
CA ASP A 4 24.67 2.70 0.67
C ASP A 4 23.95 3.97 0.20
N THR A 5 22.63 3.92 -0.03
CA THR A 5 21.86 5.09 -0.48
C THR A 5 21.02 5.76 0.59
N PHE A 6 20.87 5.13 1.77
CA PHE A 6 20.04 5.68 2.84
C PHE A 6 20.71 6.86 3.53
N SER A 7 19.98 7.95 3.62
CA SER A 7 20.36 9.15 4.38
C SER A 7 19.30 9.43 5.43
N GLU A 8 19.62 9.16 6.68
CA GLU A 8 18.71 9.33 7.80
C GLU A 8 18.53 10.80 8.20
N LEU A 9 17.31 11.16 8.56
CA LEU A 9 16.95 12.46 9.11
C LEU A 9 16.66 12.33 10.61
N GLY A 10 17.33 13.13 11.44
CA GLY A 10 17.07 13.17 12.86
C GLY A 10 17.51 11.91 13.62
N ALA A 11 18.62 11.27 13.21
CA ALA A 11 19.18 10.10 13.88
C ALA A 11 19.54 10.34 15.37
N GLY A 12 19.91 11.55 15.74
CA GLY A 12 20.26 11.92 17.12
C GLY A 12 19.08 12.43 17.96
N VAL A 13 17.87 12.43 17.41
CA VAL A 13 16.68 12.92 18.14
C VAL A 13 16.21 11.87 19.13
N ASN A 14 15.89 12.29 20.35
CA ASN A 14 15.23 11.47 21.38
C ASN A 14 13.87 12.05 21.70
N THR A 15 13.04 11.33 22.45
CA THR A 15 11.75 11.87 22.91
C THR A 15 11.96 13.12 23.77
N THR A 16 11.13 14.13 23.53
CA THR A 16 11.03 15.30 24.40
C THR A 16 9.86 15.20 25.39
N GLY A 17 9.06 14.14 25.22
CA GLY A 17 7.88 13.91 26.02
C GLY A 17 8.18 13.62 27.48
N THR A 18 7.43 14.26 28.38
CA THR A 18 7.51 14.02 29.82
C THR A 18 6.48 12.95 30.19
N ARG A 19 6.93 11.88 30.83
CA ARG A 19 6.01 10.86 31.39
C ARG A 19 5.15 11.47 32.49
N ILE A 20 3.89 11.08 32.53
CA ILE A 20 2.93 11.52 33.55
C ILE A 20 3.40 11.11 34.96
N ASP A 21 4.10 9.98 35.08
CA ASP A 21 4.66 9.49 36.37
C ASP A 21 5.98 10.15 36.76
N GLY A 22 6.47 11.12 36.00
CA GLY A 22 7.72 11.86 36.24
C GLY A 22 8.99 11.06 36.00
N ARG A 23 8.92 9.82 35.49
CA ARG A 23 10.12 9.01 35.21
C ARG A 23 10.80 9.48 33.94
N ALA A 24 12.12 9.39 33.89
CA ALA A 24 12.87 9.60 32.67
C ALA A 24 12.49 8.56 31.60
N SER A 25 12.41 8.98 30.36
CA SER A 25 12.18 8.11 29.21
C SER A 25 13.37 8.19 28.29
N ASP A 26 13.83 7.04 27.84
CA ASP A 26 14.79 6.91 26.76
C ASP A 26 14.07 6.27 25.58
N ALA A 27 13.99 7.01 24.48
CA ALA A 27 13.35 6.56 23.24
C ALA A 27 14.19 7.02 22.07
N PRO A 28 15.24 6.25 21.72
CA PRO A 28 16.12 6.57 20.60
C PRO A 28 15.31 6.83 19.33
N CYS A 29 15.68 7.87 18.61
CA CYS A 29 14.96 8.34 17.41
C CYS A 29 13.45 8.58 17.61
N ASP A 30 12.99 8.61 18.86
CA ASP A 30 11.57 8.61 19.26
C ASP A 30 10.73 7.50 18.61
N GLY A 31 11.37 6.33 18.35
CA GLY A 31 10.71 5.15 17.74
C GLY A 31 10.41 5.29 16.24
N ALA A 32 11.02 6.26 15.55
CA ALA A 32 10.87 6.43 14.12
C ALA A 32 12.22 6.64 13.41
N VAL A 33 12.52 5.81 12.44
CA VAL A 33 13.62 5.95 11.50
C VAL A 33 13.08 6.54 10.21
N VAL A 34 13.53 7.73 9.84
CA VAL A 34 13.03 8.42 8.63
C VAL A 34 14.21 8.93 7.80
N GLY A 35 14.03 8.96 6.50
CA GLY A 35 15.08 9.43 5.61
C GLY A 35 14.75 9.26 4.14
N THR A 36 15.76 9.42 3.31
CA THR A 36 15.64 9.17 1.86
C THR A 36 16.66 8.14 1.42
N GLY A 37 16.34 7.42 0.38
CA GLY A 37 17.23 6.46 -0.25
C GLY A 37 16.86 6.25 -1.71
N LYS A 38 17.32 5.16 -2.29
CA LYS A 38 16.96 4.79 -3.66
C LYS A 38 16.35 3.40 -3.70
N VAL A 39 15.45 3.21 -4.63
CA VAL A 39 14.92 1.91 -5.07
C VAL A 39 15.10 1.86 -6.58
N ASP A 40 15.91 0.91 -7.05
CA ASP A 40 16.26 0.75 -8.46
C ASP A 40 16.74 2.08 -9.09
N GLY A 41 17.64 2.78 -8.36
CA GLY A 41 18.23 4.06 -8.74
C GLY A 41 17.34 5.29 -8.54
N ARG A 42 16.04 5.13 -8.28
CA ARG A 42 15.07 6.22 -8.09
C ARG A 42 14.99 6.64 -6.62
N LYS A 43 14.98 7.95 -6.37
CA LYS A 43 14.81 8.47 -5.01
C LYS A 43 13.44 8.15 -4.44
N VAL A 44 13.43 7.75 -3.18
CA VAL A 44 12.21 7.53 -2.38
C VAL A 44 12.41 8.12 -0.97
N ALA A 45 11.36 8.61 -0.36
CA ALA A 45 11.31 8.92 1.05
C ALA A 45 10.82 7.67 1.81
N VAL A 46 11.44 7.35 2.93
CA VAL A 46 11.10 6.18 3.74
C VAL A 46 10.89 6.59 5.18
N TYR A 47 9.78 6.17 5.74
CA TYR A 47 9.47 6.21 7.16
C TYR A 47 9.35 4.78 7.67
N ALA A 48 9.92 4.49 8.83
CA ALA A 48 9.81 3.20 9.49
C ALA A 48 9.55 3.38 10.99
N SER A 49 8.53 2.70 11.51
CA SER A 49 8.33 2.56 12.95
C SER A 49 9.31 1.54 13.50
N ASP A 50 9.96 1.84 14.61
CA ASP A 50 10.79 0.90 15.35
C ASP A 50 10.02 0.34 16.54
N PHE A 51 9.48 -0.87 16.39
CA PHE A 51 8.69 -1.52 17.44
C PHE A 51 9.48 -1.80 18.72
N THR A 52 10.82 -1.90 18.63
CA THR A 52 11.68 -2.11 19.79
C THR A 52 11.73 -0.89 20.71
N VAL A 53 11.38 0.28 20.19
CA VAL A 53 11.30 1.54 20.95
C VAL A 53 9.85 1.83 21.33
N LEU A 54 9.49 1.52 22.57
CA LEU A 54 8.16 1.76 23.13
C LEU A 54 7.00 1.22 22.28
N GLY A 55 7.20 0.06 21.63
CA GLY A 55 6.21 -0.57 20.76
C GLY A 55 5.91 0.22 19.49
N GLY A 56 6.88 0.96 18.94
CA GLY A 56 6.68 1.81 17.76
C GLY A 56 5.63 2.91 17.96
N SER A 57 5.30 3.24 19.21
CA SER A 57 4.22 4.17 19.54
C SER A 57 4.55 5.61 19.14
N LEU A 58 3.54 6.32 18.65
CA LEU A 58 3.65 7.69 18.19
C LEU A 58 3.94 8.66 19.34
N GLY A 59 5.13 9.23 19.36
CA GLY A 59 5.55 10.32 20.25
C GLY A 59 5.64 11.67 19.53
N CYS A 60 5.99 12.72 20.26
CA CYS A 60 6.03 14.08 19.72
C CYS A 60 7.06 14.24 18.61
N GLN A 61 8.31 13.83 18.84
CA GLN A 61 9.36 13.92 17.83
C GLN A 61 9.16 12.92 16.68
N HIS A 62 8.55 11.79 16.95
CA HIS A 62 8.10 10.82 15.96
C HIS A 62 7.18 11.48 14.91
N GLY A 63 6.12 12.17 15.39
CA GLY A 63 5.20 12.90 14.53
C GLY A 63 5.86 14.04 13.76
N MET A 64 6.75 14.81 14.40
CA MET A 64 7.46 15.89 13.75
C MET A 64 8.42 15.41 12.65
N LYS A 65 9.09 14.26 12.84
CA LYS A 65 9.91 13.64 11.80
C LYS A 65 9.10 13.24 10.58
N PHE A 66 7.92 12.67 10.82
CA PHE A 66 6.99 12.33 9.74
C PHE A 66 6.57 13.56 8.94
N ILE A 67 6.06 14.60 9.63
CA ILE A 67 5.62 15.84 9.00
C ILE A 67 6.73 16.40 8.09
N LYS A 68 7.93 16.50 8.62
CA LYS A 68 9.08 16.99 7.85
C LYS A 68 9.41 16.11 6.64
N LEU A 69 9.30 14.80 6.79
CA LEU A 69 9.60 13.86 5.71
C LEU A 69 8.59 13.97 4.56
N ILE A 70 7.29 13.99 4.85
CA ILE A 70 6.25 14.06 3.82
C ILE A 70 6.27 15.42 3.08
N GLU A 71 6.49 16.53 3.80
CA GLU A 71 6.65 17.85 3.18
C GLU A 71 7.87 17.88 2.24
N MET A 72 8.98 17.29 2.67
CA MET A 72 10.18 17.17 1.85
C MET A 72 9.96 16.26 0.63
N ALA A 73 9.32 15.11 0.81
CA ALA A 73 8.98 14.19 -0.28
C ALA A 73 8.11 14.86 -1.34
N ALA A 74 7.08 15.61 -0.90
CA ALA A 74 6.21 16.37 -1.78
C ALA A 74 6.96 17.50 -2.52
N ALA A 75 7.82 18.25 -1.81
CA ALA A 75 8.62 19.31 -2.41
C ALA A 75 9.64 18.79 -3.44
N TRP A 76 10.21 17.62 -3.20
CA TRP A 76 11.16 16.98 -4.12
C TRP A 76 10.47 16.16 -5.21
N GLY A 77 9.17 15.91 -5.09
CA GLY A 77 8.40 15.11 -6.04
C GLY A 77 8.87 13.65 -6.09
N ILE A 78 9.07 13.04 -4.92
CA ILE A 78 9.51 11.64 -4.78
C ILE A 78 8.47 10.81 -4.03
N PRO A 79 8.32 9.50 -4.35
CA PRO A 79 7.39 8.63 -3.65
C PRO A 79 7.72 8.50 -2.17
N MET A 80 6.70 8.27 -1.36
CA MET A 80 6.84 7.98 0.06
C MET A 80 6.40 6.55 0.38
N VAL A 81 7.26 5.82 1.06
CA VAL A 81 7.02 4.45 1.53
C VAL A 81 7.07 4.42 3.05
N TRP A 82 6.06 3.85 3.66
CA TRP A 82 5.92 3.74 5.11
C TRP A 82 5.97 2.28 5.52
N LEU A 83 6.89 1.95 6.38
CA LEU A 83 7.02 0.64 6.99
C LEU A 83 6.44 0.73 8.39
N LEU A 84 5.24 0.22 8.58
CA LEU A 84 4.48 0.40 9.80
C LEU A 84 4.46 -0.86 10.67
N ASP A 85 4.82 -0.65 11.93
CA ASP A 85 4.72 -1.60 13.02
C ASP A 85 4.55 -0.81 14.33
N SER A 86 3.30 -0.64 14.80
CA SER A 86 3.03 0.33 15.86
C SER A 86 1.83 -0.02 16.73
N SER A 87 2.03 0.15 18.01
CA SER A 87 0.96 0.05 19.01
C SER A 87 0.04 1.28 19.10
N GLY A 88 0.17 2.25 18.20
CA GLY A 88 -0.67 3.46 18.16
C GLY A 88 -0.09 4.65 18.92
N GLY A 89 -0.94 5.51 19.46
CA GLY A 89 -0.51 6.68 20.25
C GLY A 89 0.21 6.29 21.53
N ARG A 90 1.28 7.02 21.88
CA ARG A 90 2.05 6.76 23.11
C ARG A 90 1.26 7.18 24.35
N LEU A 91 0.80 6.24 25.12
CA LEU A 91 0.10 6.50 26.36
C LEU A 91 1.06 6.79 27.52
N GLY A 92 0.61 7.58 28.50
CA GLY A 92 1.38 7.90 29.71
C GLY A 92 2.38 9.05 29.56
N TYR A 93 2.26 9.85 28.48
CA TYR A 93 3.02 11.09 28.25
C TYR A 93 2.08 12.29 28.20
N GLN A 94 2.57 13.46 28.64
CA GLN A 94 1.76 14.69 28.74
C GLN A 94 1.52 15.35 27.37
N ASP A 95 2.42 15.14 26.43
CA ASP A 95 2.50 15.82 25.13
C ASP A 95 2.08 14.96 23.92
N VAL A 96 1.49 13.78 24.18
CA VAL A 96 0.94 12.93 23.09
C VAL A 96 -0.11 13.65 22.23
N PRO A 97 -1.01 14.49 22.81
CA PRO A 97 -1.95 15.25 21.98
C PRO A 97 -1.27 16.22 21.00
N SER A 98 -0.05 16.64 21.28
CA SER A 98 0.73 17.54 20.43
C SER A 98 1.64 16.82 19.42
N ALA A 99 1.55 15.51 19.31
CA ALA A 99 2.38 14.71 18.38
C ALA A 99 2.13 15.02 16.89
N GLY A 100 1.28 16.00 16.59
CA GLY A 100 1.03 16.44 15.22
C GLY A 100 0.19 15.46 14.40
N ILE A 101 -0.55 14.56 15.03
CA ILE A 101 -1.36 13.55 14.34
C ILE A 101 -2.41 14.19 13.43
N ASP A 102 -2.96 15.31 13.83
CA ASP A 102 -3.92 16.08 13.02
C ASP A 102 -3.27 16.60 11.73
N TRP A 103 -2.04 17.09 11.83
CA TRP A 103 -1.25 17.51 10.68
C TRP A 103 -0.85 16.34 9.80
N TRP A 104 -0.64 15.18 10.39
CA TRP A 104 -0.32 13.96 9.66
C TRP A 104 -1.39 13.64 8.64
N PHE A 105 -2.64 13.47 9.08
CA PHE A 105 -3.77 13.19 8.18
C PHE A 105 -4.01 14.30 7.15
N ALA A 106 -3.87 15.56 7.59
CA ALA A 106 -4.02 16.71 6.70
C ALA A 106 -2.97 16.71 5.59
N LEU A 107 -1.72 16.34 5.88
CA LEU A 107 -0.64 16.31 4.89
C LEU A 107 -0.75 15.11 3.94
N GLU A 108 -1.12 13.93 4.44
CA GLU A 108 -1.41 12.77 3.59
C GLU A 108 -2.50 13.11 2.56
N SER A 109 -3.61 13.65 3.03
CA SER A 109 -4.73 14.07 2.17
C SER A 109 -4.31 15.18 1.20
N ARG A 110 -3.53 16.16 1.67
CA ARG A 110 -3.06 17.29 0.85
C ARG A 110 -2.14 16.85 -0.28
N TYR A 111 -1.31 15.85 -0.05
CA TYR A 111 -0.33 15.35 -1.02
C TYR A 111 -0.80 14.10 -1.76
N SER A 112 -2.02 13.63 -1.50
CA SER A 112 -2.67 12.58 -2.27
C SER A 112 -2.74 12.95 -3.75
N GLY A 113 -2.33 12.04 -4.62
CA GLY A 113 -2.26 12.27 -6.06
C GLY A 113 -1.10 13.17 -6.52
N LEU A 114 -0.33 13.79 -5.60
CA LEU A 114 0.86 14.56 -5.96
C LEU A 114 2.12 13.68 -6.05
N ILE A 115 2.30 12.84 -5.05
CA ILE A 115 3.36 11.83 -4.96
C ILE A 115 2.75 10.49 -4.57
N PRO A 116 3.24 9.35 -5.09
CA PRO A 116 2.80 8.04 -4.64
C PRO A 116 3.06 7.84 -3.13
N GLN A 117 2.02 7.44 -2.41
CA GLN A 117 2.06 7.14 -0.99
C GLN A 117 1.73 5.66 -0.80
N ILE A 118 2.70 4.87 -0.32
CA ILE A 118 2.59 3.43 -0.17
C ILE A 118 2.81 3.06 1.28
N ASN A 119 1.83 2.43 1.89
CA ASN A 119 1.94 1.87 3.24
C ASN A 119 2.21 0.37 3.20
N VAL A 120 3.12 -0.07 4.04
CA VAL A 120 3.53 -1.47 4.18
C VAL A 120 3.41 -1.85 5.65
N LEU A 121 2.42 -2.64 5.99
CA LEU A 121 2.24 -3.15 7.34
C LEU A 121 3.03 -4.44 7.52
N MET A 122 3.95 -4.42 8.47
CA MET A 122 4.79 -5.56 8.84
C MET A 122 4.56 -6.02 10.29
N GLY A 123 3.63 -5.36 10.98
CA GLY A 123 3.20 -5.68 12.34
C GLY A 123 1.84 -5.07 12.63
N PRO A 124 1.44 -4.98 13.91
CA PRO A 124 0.21 -4.30 14.29
C PRO A 124 0.26 -2.81 13.93
N CYS A 125 -0.89 -2.28 13.51
CA CYS A 125 -1.11 -0.87 13.30
C CYS A 125 -2.45 -0.48 13.92
N ILE A 126 -2.41 0.30 15.01
CA ILE A 126 -3.55 0.46 15.89
C ILE A 126 -3.88 1.95 16.10
N ALA A 127 -5.15 2.22 16.34
CA ALA A 127 -5.70 3.51 16.73
C ALA A 127 -5.37 4.63 15.72
N GLY A 128 -4.78 5.74 16.15
CA GLY A 128 -4.50 6.89 15.29
C GLY A 128 -3.61 6.55 14.09
N GLN A 129 -2.65 5.66 14.24
CA GLN A 129 -1.81 5.24 13.10
C GLN A 129 -2.53 4.33 12.09
N ALA A 130 -3.65 3.69 12.47
CA ALA A 130 -4.44 2.87 11.56
C ALA A 130 -5.16 3.69 10.48
N TYR A 131 -5.29 5.00 10.64
CA TYR A 131 -5.86 5.86 9.59
C TYR A 131 -4.90 6.06 8.40
N CYS A 132 -3.59 6.13 8.67
CA CYS A 132 -2.59 6.37 7.62
C CYS A 132 -2.66 5.37 6.46
N PRO A 133 -2.69 4.04 6.73
CA PRO A 133 -2.82 3.05 5.66
C PRO A 133 -4.08 3.18 4.82
N THR A 134 -5.14 3.78 5.35
CA THR A 134 -6.40 3.95 4.62
C THR A 134 -6.46 5.23 3.79
N LEU A 135 -5.57 6.20 4.08
CA LEU A 135 -5.44 7.47 3.34
C LEU A 135 -4.43 7.40 2.19
N CYS A 136 -3.58 6.38 2.15
CA CYS A 136 -2.56 6.22 1.11
C CYS A 136 -3.13 5.71 -0.22
N ASP A 137 -2.29 5.71 -1.27
CA ASP A 137 -2.66 5.17 -2.57
C ASP A 137 -2.72 3.64 -2.56
N PHE A 138 -1.75 3.00 -1.89
CA PHE A 138 -1.66 1.53 -1.79
C PHE A 138 -1.28 1.06 -0.40
N LEU A 139 -1.95 0.01 0.05
CA LEU A 139 -1.67 -0.71 1.28
C LEU A 139 -1.20 -2.14 0.98
N LEU A 140 0.02 -2.46 1.40
CA LEU A 140 0.53 -3.83 1.40
C LEU A 140 0.59 -4.37 2.83
N MET A 141 0.25 -5.63 3.03
CA MET A 141 0.26 -6.25 4.36
C MET A 141 1.03 -7.57 4.35
N SER A 142 1.84 -7.77 5.40
CA SER A 142 2.52 -9.04 5.66
C SER A 142 1.55 -10.03 6.30
N ARG A 143 1.31 -11.18 5.66
CA ARG A 143 0.31 -12.16 6.13
C ARG A 143 0.56 -12.67 7.54
N GLU A 144 1.82 -12.89 7.88
CA GLU A 144 2.20 -13.50 9.15
C GLU A 144 2.05 -12.55 10.35
N THR A 145 2.23 -11.25 10.15
CA THR A 145 2.45 -10.30 11.24
C THR A 145 1.52 -9.10 11.23
N ALA A 146 1.07 -8.67 10.04
CA ALA A 146 0.34 -7.43 9.90
C ALA A 146 -1.12 -7.53 10.39
N HIS A 147 -1.50 -6.55 11.19
CA HIS A 147 -2.88 -6.35 11.61
C HIS A 147 -3.23 -4.87 11.59
N LEU A 148 -4.44 -4.56 11.16
CA LEU A 148 -4.97 -3.20 11.09
C LEU A 148 -6.25 -3.09 11.90
N TRP A 149 -6.25 -2.28 12.97
CA TRP A 149 -7.40 -2.06 13.83
C TRP A 149 -7.50 -0.60 14.30
N LEU A 150 -8.71 -0.13 14.48
CA LEU A 150 -8.96 1.05 15.32
C LEU A 150 -8.87 0.69 16.82
N GLY A 151 -9.45 -0.43 17.19
CA GLY A 151 -9.32 -1.03 18.51
C GLY A 151 -9.08 -2.53 18.37
N GLY A 152 -7.94 -3.03 18.86
CA GLY A 152 -7.63 -4.44 18.78
C GLY A 152 -8.56 -5.32 19.63
N PRO A 153 -8.46 -6.67 19.52
CA PRO A 153 -9.36 -7.63 20.17
C PRO A 153 -9.58 -7.38 21.66
N ARG A 154 -8.52 -7.03 22.39
CA ARG A 154 -8.61 -6.73 23.84
C ARG A 154 -9.44 -5.48 24.15
N MET A 155 -9.32 -4.44 23.33
CA MET A 155 -10.09 -3.20 23.52
C MET A 155 -11.56 -3.44 23.15
N THR A 156 -11.84 -4.17 22.08
CA THR A 156 -13.20 -4.54 21.70
C THR A 156 -13.86 -5.36 22.80
N GLN A 157 -13.17 -6.38 23.33
CA GLN A 157 -13.68 -7.16 24.44
C GLN A 157 -13.98 -6.32 25.70
N ALA A 158 -13.08 -5.37 26.02
CA ALA A 158 -13.30 -4.49 27.18
C ALA A 158 -14.47 -3.51 26.97
N ALA A 159 -14.71 -3.06 25.74
CA ALA A 159 -15.75 -2.07 25.44
C ALA A 159 -17.12 -2.70 25.19
N THR A 160 -17.18 -3.85 24.53
CA THR A 160 -18.44 -4.48 24.07
C THR A 160 -18.74 -5.82 24.73
N SER A 161 -17.79 -6.39 25.48
CA SER A 161 -17.82 -7.76 26.01
C SER A 161 -17.85 -8.86 24.93
N GLU A 162 -17.60 -8.49 23.67
CA GLU A 162 -17.50 -9.41 22.55
C GLU A 162 -16.08 -9.94 22.39
N THR A 163 -15.95 -11.23 22.11
CA THR A 163 -14.66 -11.84 21.75
C THR A 163 -14.58 -11.94 20.25
N ILE A 164 -13.62 -11.25 19.64
CA ILE A 164 -13.32 -11.36 18.21
C ILE A 164 -12.13 -12.29 17.99
N GLY A 165 -12.14 -13.03 16.86
CA GLY A 165 -11.06 -13.92 16.50
C GLY A 165 -9.76 -13.16 16.17
N ASP A 166 -8.63 -13.79 16.38
CA ASP A 166 -7.31 -13.19 16.14
C ASP A 166 -7.06 -12.87 14.66
N ASN A 167 -7.79 -13.50 13.73
CA ASN A 167 -7.71 -13.26 12.29
C ASN A 167 -8.43 -11.98 11.84
N VAL A 168 -9.33 -11.43 12.66
CA VAL A 168 -10.02 -10.18 12.34
C VAL A 168 -9.00 -9.04 12.35
N GLY A 169 -8.95 -8.30 11.23
CA GLY A 169 -7.96 -7.23 11.02
C GLY A 169 -6.61 -7.72 10.48
N GLY A 170 -6.43 -9.00 10.24
CA GLY A 170 -5.26 -9.55 9.55
C GLY A 170 -5.27 -9.27 8.04
N ALA A 171 -4.16 -9.57 7.36
CA ALA A 171 -3.97 -9.27 5.95
C ALA A 171 -5.03 -9.92 5.04
N ASP A 172 -5.33 -11.20 5.25
CA ASP A 172 -6.35 -11.91 4.46
C ASP A 172 -7.75 -11.34 4.69
N TYR A 173 -8.08 -10.96 5.94
CA TYR A 173 -9.35 -10.32 6.25
C TYR A 173 -9.53 -9.00 5.48
N HIS A 174 -8.50 -8.15 5.46
CA HIS A 174 -8.53 -6.89 4.72
C HIS A 174 -8.45 -7.06 3.21
N MET A 175 -7.88 -8.16 2.73
CA MET A 175 -7.88 -8.50 1.31
C MET A 175 -9.25 -9.01 0.83
N GLU A 176 -9.92 -9.86 1.60
CA GLU A 176 -11.10 -10.58 1.14
C GLU A 176 -12.42 -9.86 1.48
N TYR A 177 -12.51 -9.25 2.67
CA TYR A 177 -13.78 -8.71 3.18
C TYR A 177 -13.85 -7.19 3.15
N SER A 178 -12.83 -6.48 3.63
CA SER A 178 -12.91 -5.01 3.68
C SER A 178 -12.42 -4.33 2.41
N GLY A 179 -11.67 -5.05 1.57
CA GLY A 179 -11.03 -4.46 0.39
C GLY A 179 -10.02 -3.35 0.70
N THR A 180 -9.58 -3.22 1.96
CA THR A 180 -8.63 -2.17 2.37
C THR A 180 -7.20 -2.52 1.94
N CYS A 181 -6.82 -3.81 2.01
CA CYS A 181 -5.51 -4.27 1.56
C CYS A 181 -5.46 -4.42 0.04
N ASP A 182 -4.41 -3.90 -0.58
CA ASP A 182 -4.19 -3.98 -2.02
C ASP A 182 -3.36 -5.19 -2.43
N VAL A 183 -2.34 -5.53 -1.62
CA VAL A 183 -1.42 -6.64 -1.90
C VAL A 183 -1.01 -7.32 -0.61
N VAL A 184 -1.11 -8.65 -0.57
CA VAL A 184 -0.62 -9.46 0.55
C VAL A 184 0.72 -10.11 0.21
N GLY A 185 1.74 -9.86 1.03
CA GLY A 185 2.98 -10.63 1.03
C GLY A 185 2.92 -11.78 2.02
N GLN A 186 3.62 -12.88 1.76
CA GLN A 186 3.64 -14.03 2.66
C GLN A 186 4.31 -13.69 4.01
N ASN A 187 5.35 -12.86 3.96
CA ASN A 187 6.12 -12.36 5.09
C ASN A 187 6.69 -10.99 4.75
N ASP A 188 7.40 -10.36 5.69
CA ASP A 188 7.94 -9.00 5.51
C ASP A 188 8.86 -8.88 4.29
N ARG A 189 9.71 -9.88 4.05
CA ARG A 189 10.63 -9.87 2.90
C ARG A 189 9.86 -9.89 1.57
N ASP A 190 8.84 -10.73 1.46
CA ASP A 190 8.00 -10.82 0.27
C ASP A 190 7.19 -9.52 0.08
N THR A 191 6.66 -8.97 1.17
CA THR A 191 5.92 -7.70 1.14
C THR A 191 6.80 -6.54 0.67
N ILE A 192 8.04 -6.46 1.15
CA ILE A 192 9.03 -5.47 0.68
C ILE A 192 9.38 -5.70 -0.80
N ALA A 193 9.54 -6.94 -1.25
CA ALA A 193 9.80 -7.25 -2.66
C ALA A 193 8.63 -6.81 -3.54
N LYS A 194 7.39 -7.08 -3.15
CA LYS A 194 6.18 -6.62 -3.84
C LYS A 194 6.06 -5.09 -3.84
N THR A 195 6.48 -4.43 -2.78
CA THR A 195 6.55 -2.96 -2.73
C THR A 195 7.52 -2.40 -3.76
N ARG A 196 8.70 -3.02 -3.94
CA ARG A 196 9.64 -2.63 -5.01
C ARG A 196 9.03 -2.85 -6.38
N THR A 197 8.35 -3.98 -6.60
CA THR A 197 7.64 -4.26 -7.85
C THR A 197 6.56 -3.21 -8.13
N LEU A 198 5.74 -2.87 -7.14
CA LEU A 198 4.72 -1.81 -7.28
C LEU A 198 5.34 -0.46 -7.64
N LEU A 199 6.43 -0.08 -6.96
CA LEU A 199 7.17 1.16 -7.29
C LEU A 199 7.66 1.19 -8.73
N SER A 200 7.95 0.04 -9.36
CA SER A 200 8.39 -0.02 -10.75
C SER A 200 7.29 0.36 -11.75
N PHE A 201 6.02 0.29 -11.34
CA PHE A 201 4.86 0.71 -12.15
C PHE A 201 4.43 2.16 -11.89
N LEU A 202 4.88 2.77 -10.80
CA LEU A 202 4.44 4.12 -10.42
C LEU A 202 5.46 5.18 -10.83
N PRO A 203 5.02 6.38 -11.26
CA PRO A 203 5.92 7.50 -11.50
C PRO A 203 6.50 8.02 -10.18
N SER A 204 7.47 8.92 -10.26
CA SER A 204 7.97 9.59 -9.06
C SER A 204 6.97 10.60 -8.47
N ASN A 205 6.15 11.20 -9.33
CA ASN A 205 5.09 12.14 -8.96
C ASN A 205 4.12 12.34 -10.15
N CYS A 206 3.04 13.06 -9.94
CA CYS A 206 2.01 13.30 -10.95
C CYS A 206 2.46 14.05 -12.22
N ARG A 207 3.69 14.57 -12.24
CA ARG A 207 4.26 15.30 -13.40
C ARG A 207 5.25 14.49 -14.21
N THR A 208 5.54 13.27 -13.78
CA THR A 208 6.49 12.37 -14.46
C THR A 208 5.76 11.13 -14.97
N LYS A 209 6.31 10.49 -15.99
CA LYS A 209 5.81 9.20 -16.44
C LYS A 209 6.32 8.07 -15.55
N PRO A 210 5.59 6.93 -15.47
CA PRO A 210 6.12 5.69 -14.94
C PRO A 210 7.42 5.27 -15.63
N PRO A 211 8.26 4.46 -14.96
CA PRO A 211 9.49 3.96 -15.58
C PRO A 211 9.18 3.06 -16.78
N TYR A 212 9.83 3.34 -17.90
CA TYR A 212 9.85 2.44 -19.05
C TYR A 212 10.76 1.24 -18.76
N THR A 213 10.35 0.06 -19.24
CA THR A 213 11.16 -1.16 -19.18
C THR A 213 11.13 -1.80 -20.56
N GLU A 214 12.30 -2.02 -21.17
CA GLU A 214 12.39 -2.69 -22.47
C GLU A 214 11.80 -4.10 -22.37
N PRO A 215 10.77 -4.45 -23.18
CA PRO A 215 10.20 -5.79 -23.16
C PRO A 215 11.18 -6.79 -23.79
N THR A 216 11.12 -8.05 -23.32
CA THR A 216 11.92 -9.13 -23.92
C THR A 216 11.17 -9.90 -24.98
N ASP A 217 9.84 -9.74 -25.06
CA ASP A 217 8.98 -10.35 -26.06
C ASP A 217 8.76 -9.43 -27.30
N ASP A 218 8.34 -10.03 -28.41
CA ASP A 218 8.05 -9.29 -29.63
C ASP A 218 6.69 -8.58 -29.53
N VAL A 219 6.67 -7.28 -29.84
CA VAL A 219 5.44 -6.46 -29.91
C VAL A 219 4.42 -7.05 -30.90
N TYR A 220 4.89 -7.71 -31.95
CA TYR A 220 4.05 -8.36 -32.97
C TYR A 220 3.91 -9.86 -32.74
N ARG A 221 4.14 -10.35 -31.52
CA ARG A 221 3.97 -11.76 -31.16
C ARG A 221 2.57 -12.27 -31.49
N ASP A 222 2.49 -13.53 -31.88
CA ASP A 222 1.21 -14.19 -32.15
C ASP A 222 0.44 -14.41 -30.82
N VAL A 223 -0.73 -13.82 -30.72
CA VAL A 223 -1.67 -13.97 -29.58
C VAL A 223 -2.87 -14.85 -29.92
N SER A 224 -2.84 -15.60 -31.03
CA SER A 224 -3.94 -16.48 -31.47
C SER A 224 -4.33 -17.54 -30.44
N ALA A 225 -3.43 -17.86 -29.49
CA ALA A 225 -3.73 -18.75 -28.37
C ALA A 225 -4.91 -18.27 -27.49
N ILE A 226 -5.30 -16.99 -27.57
CA ILE A 226 -6.50 -16.47 -26.92
C ILE A 226 -7.75 -17.25 -27.34
N ALA A 227 -7.84 -17.67 -28.61
CA ALA A 227 -8.96 -18.48 -29.09
C ALA A 227 -9.06 -19.86 -28.45
N GLN A 228 -8.04 -20.33 -27.73
CA GLN A 228 -8.08 -21.57 -26.95
C GLN A 228 -8.53 -21.33 -25.50
N VAL A 229 -8.42 -20.09 -25.02
CA VAL A 229 -8.83 -19.68 -23.66
C VAL A 229 -10.27 -19.23 -23.65
N VAL A 230 -10.65 -18.37 -24.61
CA VAL A 230 -12.01 -17.84 -24.72
C VAL A 230 -12.89 -18.86 -25.46
N PRO A 231 -13.92 -19.44 -24.83
CA PRO A 231 -14.75 -20.45 -25.44
C PRO A 231 -15.69 -19.86 -26.49
N ASP A 232 -16.03 -20.66 -27.53
CA ASP A 232 -17.05 -20.29 -28.52
C ASP A 232 -18.46 -20.24 -27.92
N ASN A 233 -18.67 -20.93 -26.81
CA ASN A 233 -19.97 -20.96 -26.11
C ASN A 233 -19.97 -19.85 -25.05
N TYR A 234 -20.82 -18.84 -25.22
CA TYR A 234 -20.98 -17.69 -24.32
C TYR A 234 -21.41 -18.05 -22.88
N ASP A 235 -22.01 -19.23 -22.67
CA ASP A 235 -22.41 -19.71 -21.35
C ASP A 235 -21.25 -20.40 -20.58
N GLN A 236 -20.13 -20.60 -21.22
CA GLN A 236 -18.98 -21.27 -20.62
C GLN A 236 -18.05 -20.26 -19.96
N PRO A 237 -17.87 -20.32 -18.62
CA PRO A 237 -16.95 -19.44 -17.93
C PRO A 237 -15.48 -19.76 -18.25
N TYR A 238 -14.63 -18.75 -18.20
CA TYR A 238 -13.17 -18.89 -18.33
C TYR A 238 -12.45 -17.90 -17.41
N ASP A 239 -11.16 -18.14 -17.16
CA ASP A 239 -10.32 -17.25 -16.36
C ASP A 239 -9.66 -16.19 -17.26
N MET A 240 -10.02 -14.92 -17.07
CA MET A 240 -9.49 -13.80 -17.83
C MET A 240 -7.99 -13.57 -17.56
N HIS A 241 -7.43 -14.05 -16.45
CA HIS A 241 -5.99 -13.94 -16.20
C HIS A 241 -5.15 -14.60 -17.30
N ALA A 242 -5.62 -15.71 -17.85
CA ALA A 242 -4.95 -16.39 -18.97
C ALA A 242 -4.92 -15.52 -20.24
N VAL A 243 -5.97 -14.75 -20.50
CA VAL A 243 -6.00 -13.78 -21.61
C VAL A 243 -5.05 -12.62 -21.33
N ILE A 244 -5.08 -12.07 -20.13
CA ILE A 244 -4.20 -10.97 -19.71
C ILE A 244 -2.73 -11.36 -19.92
N GLN A 245 -2.33 -12.55 -19.46
CA GLN A 245 -0.94 -13.03 -19.61
C GLN A 245 -0.48 -13.15 -21.06
N LEU A 246 -1.38 -13.48 -21.99
CA LEU A 246 -1.07 -13.53 -23.42
C LEU A 246 -0.90 -12.15 -24.05
N LEU A 247 -1.53 -11.12 -23.47
CA LEU A 247 -1.53 -9.76 -24.02
C LEU A 247 -0.39 -8.89 -23.51
N VAL A 248 -0.07 -9.00 -22.20
CA VAL A 248 0.89 -8.10 -21.55
C VAL A 248 2.34 -8.51 -21.82
N ASP A 249 3.26 -7.56 -21.76
CA ASP A 249 4.69 -7.80 -21.95
C ASP A 249 5.22 -8.81 -20.92
N ASP A 250 6.03 -9.76 -21.39
CA ASP A 250 6.72 -10.76 -20.56
C ASP A 250 5.76 -11.54 -19.62
N GLN A 251 4.47 -11.59 -19.92
CA GLN A 251 3.40 -12.17 -19.09
C GLN A 251 3.36 -11.54 -17.68
N ASN A 252 3.89 -10.34 -17.52
CA ASN A 252 4.05 -9.68 -16.23
C ASN A 252 2.84 -8.81 -15.90
N PHE A 253 1.97 -9.35 -15.07
CA PHE A 253 0.79 -8.66 -14.52
C PHE A 253 0.89 -8.54 -13.00
N PHE A 254 0.82 -7.33 -12.47
CA PHE A 254 0.82 -7.06 -11.03
C PHE A 254 -0.59 -6.72 -10.57
N GLU A 255 -1.29 -7.72 -10.04
CA GLU A 255 -2.68 -7.60 -9.64
C GLU A 255 -2.82 -6.82 -8.33
N ILE A 256 -3.85 -5.98 -8.28
CA ILE A 256 -4.27 -5.19 -7.12
C ILE A 256 -5.61 -5.74 -6.61
N LYS A 257 -5.71 -6.02 -5.31
CA LYS A 257 -6.90 -6.58 -4.64
C LYS A 257 -7.39 -7.90 -5.26
N PRO A 258 -6.54 -8.92 -5.45
CA PRO A 258 -6.95 -10.17 -6.09
C PRO A 258 -8.07 -10.91 -5.34
N GLY A 259 -8.13 -10.79 -4.02
CA GLY A 259 -9.13 -11.46 -3.18
C GLY A 259 -10.43 -10.68 -3.00
N TYR A 260 -10.44 -9.37 -3.30
CA TYR A 260 -11.63 -8.53 -3.15
C TYR A 260 -12.33 -8.34 -4.48
N ALA A 261 -13.65 -8.59 -4.51
CA ALA A 261 -14.47 -8.49 -5.73
C ALA A 261 -13.77 -9.14 -6.94
N ALA A 262 -13.46 -10.44 -6.83
CA ALA A 262 -12.62 -11.18 -7.79
C ALA A 262 -13.27 -11.34 -9.18
N GLN A 263 -14.57 -11.02 -9.33
CA GLN A 263 -15.25 -10.91 -10.63
C GLN A 263 -14.76 -9.72 -11.47
N LEU A 264 -13.99 -8.80 -10.87
CA LEU A 264 -13.29 -7.72 -11.54
C LEU A 264 -11.79 -7.78 -11.21
N ILE A 265 -10.96 -7.89 -12.22
CA ILE A 265 -9.50 -7.90 -12.11
C ILE A 265 -9.02 -6.47 -12.30
N THR A 266 -8.13 -6.00 -11.41
CA THR A 266 -7.46 -4.70 -11.53
C THR A 266 -5.97 -4.88 -11.29
N GLY A 267 -5.12 -4.19 -12.04
CA GLY A 267 -3.68 -4.30 -11.82
C GLY A 267 -2.86 -3.48 -12.81
N PHE A 268 -1.55 -3.58 -12.67
CA PHE A 268 -0.59 -2.93 -13.54
C PHE A 268 0.06 -3.94 -14.49
N ALA A 269 0.28 -3.51 -15.71
CA ALA A 269 0.98 -4.25 -16.73
C ALA A 269 1.84 -3.32 -17.59
N ARG A 270 2.53 -3.90 -18.57
CA ARG A 270 3.18 -3.12 -19.61
C ARG A 270 2.76 -3.59 -20.99
N PHE A 271 2.70 -2.62 -21.92
CA PHE A 271 2.56 -2.85 -23.34
C PHE A 271 3.66 -2.09 -24.05
N ASN A 272 4.53 -2.81 -24.72
CA ASN A 272 5.73 -2.28 -25.36
C ASN A 272 6.57 -1.42 -24.39
N GLY A 273 6.76 -1.92 -23.16
CA GLY A 273 7.52 -1.28 -22.10
C GLY A 273 6.85 -0.14 -21.35
N GLU A 274 5.76 0.43 -21.87
CA GLU A 274 5.00 1.49 -21.24
C GLU A 274 4.01 0.91 -20.21
N VAL A 275 3.93 1.53 -19.02
CA VAL A 275 3.02 1.11 -17.95
C VAL A 275 1.58 1.46 -18.30
N VAL A 276 0.69 0.53 -18.05
CA VAL A 276 -0.77 0.72 -18.11
C VAL A 276 -1.44 0.19 -16.85
N GLY A 277 -2.55 0.80 -16.47
CA GLY A 277 -3.54 0.17 -15.59
C GLY A 277 -4.44 -0.73 -16.43
N LEU A 278 -4.67 -1.94 -15.96
CA LEU A 278 -5.54 -2.89 -16.64
C LEU A 278 -6.73 -3.21 -15.74
N VAL A 279 -7.94 -3.14 -16.32
CA VAL A 279 -9.18 -3.55 -15.68
C VAL A 279 -9.87 -4.55 -16.57
N ALA A 280 -10.22 -5.70 -16.01
CA ALA A 280 -10.83 -6.78 -16.79
C ALA A 280 -11.99 -7.43 -16.04
N SER A 281 -13.04 -7.78 -16.75
CA SER A 281 -14.08 -8.68 -16.27
C SER A 281 -13.50 -10.08 -16.09
N ASN A 282 -13.94 -10.83 -15.08
CA ASN A 282 -13.53 -12.23 -14.90
C ASN A 282 -14.74 -13.16 -14.95
N PRO A 283 -15.12 -13.67 -16.15
CA PRO A 283 -16.27 -14.55 -16.31
C PRO A 283 -16.23 -15.83 -15.49
N GLY A 284 -15.02 -16.25 -15.08
CA GLY A 284 -14.83 -17.39 -14.17
C GLY A 284 -15.38 -17.18 -12.76
N VAL A 285 -15.64 -15.91 -12.38
CA VAL A 285 -16.17 -15.57 -11.05
C VAL A 285 -17.51 -14.87 -11.19
N ALA A 286 -18.58 -15.46 -10.67
CA ALA A 286 -19.96 -14.92 -10.68
C ALA A 286 -20.41 -14.39 -12.06
N GLY A 287 -19.88 -14.94 -13.17
CA GLY A 287 -20.18 -14.49 -14.52
C GLY A 287 -19.83 -13.02 -14.79
N SER A 288 -18.85 -12.46 -14.10
CA SER A 288 -18.46 -11.02 -14.16
C SER A 288 -19.57 -10.05 -13.76
N ALA A 289 -20.55 -10.47 -12.97
CA ALA A 289 -21.60 -9.56 -12.49
C ALA A 289 -20.99 -8.43 -11.66
N THR A 290 -21.22 -7.18 -12.07
CA THR A 290 -20.67 -6.01 -11.39
C THR A 290 -21.54 -5.65 -10.19
N GLU A 291 -21.02 -5.86 -8.99
CA GLU A 291 -21.64 -5.51 -7.72
C GLU A 291 -20.99 -4.25 -7.11
N ILE A 292 -21.52 -3.80 -5.97
CA ILE A 292 -21.06 -2.58 -5.30
C ILE A 292 -19.54 -2.65 -5.01
N ASP A 293 -19.06 -3.76 -4.46
CA ASP A 293 -17.65 -3.96 -4.12
C ASP A 293 -16.74 -3.90 -5.37
N ALA A 294 -17.21 -4.43 -6.50
CA ALA A 294 -16.50 -4.33 -7.77
C ALA A 294 -16.43 -2.87 -8.27
N CYS A 295 -17.50 -2.10 -8.08
CA CYS A 295 -17.50 -0.67 -8.41
C CYS A 295 -16.54 0.11 -7.52
N ASP A 296 -16.48 -0.17 -6.22
CA ASP A 296 -15.56 0.48 -5.29
C ASP A 296 -14.10 0.14 -5.61
N LYS A 297 -13.80 -1.13 -5.91
CA LYS A 297 -12.49 -1.58 -6.39
C LYS A 297 -12.07 -0.83 -7.66
N TYR A 298 -12.97 -0.77 -8.64
CA TYR A 298 -12.74 -0.07 -9.91
C TYR A 298 -12.51 1.42 -9.70
N TYR A 299 -13.41 2.08 -8.97
CA TYR A 299 -13.34 3.51 -8.71
C TYR A 299 -12.03 3.90 -8.03
N ARG A 300 -11.63 3.18 -6.98
CA ARG A 300 -10.37 3.44 -6.27
C ARG A 300 -9.17 3.29 -7.19
N PHE A 301 -9.14 2.26 -8.03
CA PHE A 301 -8.04 2.04 -8.97
C PHE A 301 -7.97 3.14 -10.03
N LEU A 302 -9.13 3.55 -10.61
CA LEU A 302 -9.18 4.64 -11.57
C LEU A 302 -8.68 5.96 -11.02
N GLN A 303 -9.00 6.30 -9.77
CA GLN A 303 -8.50 7.51 -9.14
C GLN A 303 -6.96 7.57 -9.12
N VAL A 304 -6.31 6.43 -8.85
CA VAL A 304 -4.85 6.34 -8.86
C VAL A 304 -4.30 6.49 -10.29
N LEU A 305 -4.92 5.83 -11.27
CA LEU A 305 -4.49 5.96 -12.66
C LEU A 305 -4.60 7.41 -13.16
N ASP A 306 -5.71 8.07 -12.86
CA ASP A 306 -5.95 9.48 -13.23
C ASP A 306 -4.93 10.41 -12.55
N ALA A 307 -4.72 10.25 -11.24
CA ALA A 307 -3.78 11.06 -10.48
C ALA A 307 -2.34 11.00 -11.03
N TYR A 308 -1.94 9.83 -11.52
CA TYR A 308 -0.58 9.59 -12.01
C TYR A 308 -0.46 9.51 -13.53
N ASN A 309 -1.51 9.88 -14.27
CA ASN A 309 -1.56 9.87 -15.74
C ASN A 309 -1.15 8.52 -16.36
N ILE A 310 -1.60 7.42 -15.75
CA ILE A 310 -1.36 6.07 -16.23
C ILE A 310 -2.51 5.68 -17.18
N PRO A 311 -2.22 5.30 -18.45
CA PRO A 311 -3.25 4.89 -19.38
C PRO A 311 -4.03 3.67 -18.91
N LEU A 312 -5.33 3.63 -19.22
CA LEU A 312 -6.21 2.51 -18.88
C LEU A 312 -6.44 1.61 -20.09
N VAL A 313 -6.28 0.31 -19.89
CA VAL A 313 -6.73 -0.74 -20.80
C VAL A 313 -7.86 -1.51 -20.14
N THR A 314 -8.98 -1.68 -20.85
CA THR A 314 -10.13 -2.40 -20.33
C THR A 314 -10.46 -3.61 -21.20
N LEU A 315 -10.57 -4.79 -20.58
CA LEU A 315 -11.05 -6.03 -21.20
C LEU A 315 -12.44 -6.31 -20.66
N VAL A 316 -13.43 -6.27 -21.54
CA VAL A 316 -14.86 -6.33 -21.12
C VAL A 316 -15.51 -7.61 -21.61
N ASP A 317 -15.97 -8.42 -20.66
CA ASP A 317 -16.84 -9.57 -20.89
C ASP A 317 -17.78 -9.68 -19.67
N THR A 318 -18.96 -9.09 -19.77
CA THR A 318 -19.92 -8.98 -18.68
C THR A 318 -21.35 -9.09 -19.20
N PRO A 319 -22.27 -9.68 -18.43
CA PRO A 319 -23.67 -9.77 -18.82
C PRO A 319 -24.35 -8.40 -18.92
#